data_8536368a254652d590664ac10922efd4
#
_entry.id   8536368a254652d590664ac10922efd4
#
_cell.length_a   1.000
_cell.length_b   1.000
_cell.length_c   1.000
_cell.angle_alpha   90.00
_cell.angle_beta   90.00
_cell.angle_gamma   90.00
#
_symmetry.space_group_name_H-M   'P 1'
#
loop_
_entity.id
_entity.type
_entity.pdbx_description
1 polymer ?
#
loop_
_entity_poly.entity_id
_entity_poly.type
_entity_poly.pdbx_seq_one_letter_code
_entity_poly.pdbx_strand_id
1 'polypeptide(L)'
;MQGGLHDAFVDELRDAYDAEKQLLKALPKLAKASESEELRTAFLDHAEETRGHVDRLEQVFASLDEKVRGKHCDGIAGIIEEGKAVMEEDFDPATMDACLIASGQRSEHYEMAAYGTLVAWAKAMGHSEAADLLQSILDEEKAADEKLNELAEGGINQQAVAGAIDDDSDEAPAARKRSSGKTSAKRAPASRAAKRGKRR
;
A
#
# COMPACT_ATOMS: atom_id res chain seq x y z
N MET A 1 -4.50 31.79 -16.04
CA MET A 1 -3.12 31.94 -15.48
C MET A 1 -2.58 30.53 -15.28
N GLN A 2 -1.32 30.27 -15.57
CA GLN A 2 -0.69 29.01 -15.22
C GLN A 2 -0.40 29.04 -13.72
N GLY A 3 -0.71 27.96 -12.99
CA GLY A 3 -0.40 27.80 -11.58
C GLY A 3 1.12 27.75 -11.35
N GLY A 4 1.58 28.27 -10.20
CA GLY A 4 2.98 28.24 -9.79
C GLY A 4 3.29 27.07 -8.84
N LEU A 5 4.53 27.00 -8.34
CA LEU A 5 4.95 25.97 -7.39
C LEU A 5 4.11 25.99 -6.10
N HIS A 6 3.68 27.19 -5.66
CA HIS A 6 2.82 27.32 -4.50
C HIS A 6 1.47 26.64 -4.70
N ASP A 7 0.85 26.80 -5.89
CA ASP A 7 -0.42 26.15 -6.18
C ASP A 7 -0.28 24.62 -6.19
N ALA A 8 0.82 24.11 -6.75
CA ALA A 8 1.14 22.67 -6.75
C ALA A 8 1.39 22.15 -5.33
N PHE A 9 2.10 22.92 -4.50
CA PHE A 9 2.37 22.58 -3.11
C PHE A 9 1.08 22.49 -2.27
N VAL A 10 0.18 23.48 -2.42
CA VAL A 10 -1.12 23.46 -1.73
C VAL A 10 -1.99 22.31 -2.22
N ASP A 11 -1.94 21.96 -3.52
CA ASP A 11 -2.68 20.82 -4.06
C ASP A 11 -2.16 19.48 -3.52
N GLU A 12 -0.84 19.33 -3.41
CA GLU A 12 -0.19 18.14 -2.81
C GLU A 12 -0.43 18.04 -1.30
N LEU A 13 -0.44 19.19 -0.57
CA LEU A 13 -0.84 19.20 0.84
C LEU A 13 -2.28 18.70 1.05
N ARG A 14 -3.18 19.05 0.13
CA ARG A 14 -4.57 18.59 0.17
C ARG A 14 -4.68 17.09 -0.10
N ASP A 15 -3.84 16.58 -0.99
CA ASP A 15 -3.73 15.16 -1.30
C ASP A 15 -3.21 14.38 -0.08
N ALA A 16 -2.10 14.83 0.51
CA ALA A 16 -1.52 14.23 1.72
C ALA A 16 -2.52 14.25 2.90
N TYR A 17 -3.23 15.36 3.12
CA TYR A 17 -4.24 15.44 4.17
C TYR A 17 -5.39 14.44 4.01
N ASP A 18 -5.80 14.14 2.78
CA ASP A 18 -6.81 13.12 2.51
C ASP A 18 -6.21 11.70 2.65
N ALA A 19 -4.96 11.52 2.24
CA ALA A 19 -4.24 10.25 2.42
C ALA A 19 -4.21 9.83 3.89
N GLU A 20 -3.75 10.68 4.79
CA GLU A 20 -3.75 10.45 6.23
C GLU A 20 -5.15 10.06 6.76
N LYS A 21 -6.18 10.78 6.33
CA LYS A 21 -7.56 10.49 6.75
C LYS A 21 -8.11 9.17 6.21
N GLN A 22 -7.57 8.67 5.10
CA GLN A 22 -7.87 7.33 4.60
C GLN A 22 -7.14 6.27 5.42
N LEU A 23 -5.86 6.51 5.74
CA LEU A 23 -5.03 5.60 6.54
C LEU A 23 -5.54 5.45 7.98
N LEU A 24 -6.01 6.51 8.62
CA LEU A 24 -6.70 6.43 9.91
C LEU A 24 -7.87 5.43 9.95
N LYS A 25 -8.46 5.12 8.79
CA LYS A 25 -9.54 4.13 8.66
C LYS A 25 -9.03 2.76 8.23
N ALA A 26 -7.84 2.70 7.62
CA ALA A 26 -7.25 1.47 7.11
C ALA A 26 -6.39 0.77 8.18
N LEU A 27 -5.51 1.49 8.88
CA LEU A 27 -4.56 0.96 9.86
C LEU A 27 -5.23 0.09 10.95
N PRO A 28 -6.38 0.48 11.55
CA PRO A 28 -7.07 -0.40 12.51
C PRO A 28 -7.57 -1.72 11.92
N LYS A 29 -7.76 -1.79 10.59
CA LYS A 29 -8.17 -3.02 9.91
C LYS A 29 -6.98 -3.94 9.68
N LEU A 30 -5.82 -3.38 9.31
CA LEU A 30 -4.57 -4.13 9.25
C LEU A 30 -4.22 -4.69 10.63
N ALA A 31 -4.29 -3.87 11.68
CA ALA A 31 -4.10 -4.31 13.07
C ALA A 31 -5.03 -5.46 13.46
N LYS A 32 -6.31 -5.38 13.08
CA LYS A 32 -7.29 -6.44 13.37
C LYS A 32 -7.01 -7.74 12.61
N ALA A 33 -6.44 -7.65 11.41
CA ALA A 33 -6.12 -8.79 10.58
C ALA A 33 -4.78 -9.46 10.99
N SER A 34 -3.93 -8.77 11.76
CA SER A 34 -2.64 -9.27 12.23
C SER A 34 -2.82 -10.33 13.32
N GLU A 35 -2.10 -11.45 13.20
CA GLU A 35 -1.97 -12.48 14.24
C GLU A 35 -0.87 -12.11 15.24
N SER A 36 0.29 -11.63 14.77
CA SER A 36 1.38 -11.14 15.61
C SER A 36 0.93 -9.93 16.44
N GLU A 37 1.11 -10.03 17.77
CA GLU A 37 0.78 -8.94 18.70
C GLU A 37 1.69 -7.72 18.47
N GLU A 38 2.97 -7.97 18.13
CA GLU A 38 3.92 -6.90 17.84
C GLU A 38 3.52 -6.14 16.57
N LEU A 39 3.09 -6.84 15.50
CA LEU A 39 2.61 -6.22 14.26
C LEU A 39 1.32 -5.46 14.49
N ARG A 40 0.38 -6.06 15.24
CA ARG A 40 -0.87 -5.40 15.63
C ARG A 40 -0.61 -4.10 16.38
N THR A 41 0.30 -4.13 17.35
CA THR A 41 0.69 -2.96 18.12
C THR A 41 1.31 -1.89 17.23
N ALA A 42 2.24 -2.27 16.33
CA ALA A 42 2.86 -1.34 15.40
C ALA A 42 1.82 -0.59 14.54
N PHE A 43 0.82 -1.27 13.98
CA PHE A 43 -0.24 -0.60 13.22
C PHE A 43 -1.15 0.30 14.07
N LEU A 44 -1.40 -0.05 15.34
CA LEU A 44 -2.19 0.80 16.23
C LEU A 44 -1.41 2.04 16.67
N ASP A 45 -0.14 1.90 17.00
CA ASP A 45 0.74 3.01 17.37
C ASP A 45 0.87 3.99 16.19
N HIS A 46 1.09 3.46 14.98
CA HIS A 46 1.15 4.28 13.77
C HIS A 46 -0.19 4.97 13.48
N ALA A 47 -1.34 4.37 13.81
CA ALA A 47 -2.62 5.07 13.71
C ALA A 47 -2.75 6.27 14.66
N GLU A 48 -2.09 6.25 15.83
CA GLU A 48 -2.02 7.42 16.73
C GLU A 48 -1.05 8.48 16.17
N GLU A 49 0.09 8.09 15.60
CA GLU A 49 1.02 9.00 14.91
C GLU A 49 0.34 9.69 13.74
N THR A 50 -0.42 8.95 12.91
CA THR A 50 -1.24 9.46 11.79
C THR A 50 -2.25 10.54 12.25
N ARG A 51 -2.83 10.41 13.45
CA ARG A 51 -3.66 11.50 14.01
C ARG A 51 -2.84 12.77 14.25
N GLY A 52 -1.63 12.60 14.77
CA GLY A 52 -0.66 13.70 14.94
C GLY A 52 -0.25 14.30 13.60
N HIS A 53 -0.16 13.51 12.51
CA HIS A 53 0.11 13.99 11.15
C HIS A 53 -1.02 14.90 10.67
N VAL A 54 -2.27 14.47 10.82
CA VAL A 54 -3.45 15.30 10.47
C VAL A 54 -3.40 16.64 11.19
N ASP A 55 -3.14 16.65 12.51
CA ASP A 55 -3.08 17.88 13.30
C ASP A 55 -1.93 18.81 12.84
N ARG A 56 -0.77 18.24 12.47
CA ARG A 56 0.37 19.00 11.93
C ARG A 56 0.09 19.55 10.53
N LEU A 57 -0.58 18.78 9.67
CA LEU A 57 -1.01 19.28 8.36
C LEU A 57 -1.99 20.45 8.49
N GLU A 58 -2.89 20.42 9.48
CA GLU A 58 -3.78 21.57 9.76
C GLU A 58 -2.99 22.80 10.18
N GLN A 59 -1.91 22.65 10.96
CA GLN A 59 -1.00 23.73 11.30
C GLN A 59 -0.23 24.23 10.07
N VAL A 60 0.20 23.35 9.17
CA VAL A 60 0.83 23.74 7.89
C VAL A 60 -0.14 24.61 7.07
N PHE A 61 -1.40 24.19 6.89
CA PHE A 61 -2.40 25.03 6.20
C PHE A 61 -2.55 26.39 6.87
N ALA A 62 -2.61 26.44 8.21
CA ALA A 62 -2.74 27.70 8.94
C ALA A 62 -1.51 28.61 8.74
N SER A 63 -0.28 28.06 8.74
CA SER A 63 0.95 28.83 8.52
C SER A 63 1.05 29.46 7.12
N LEU A 64 0.28 28.94 6.17
CA LEU A 64 0.20 29.40 4.77
C LEU A 64 -1.00 30.30 4.51
N ASP A 65 -1.83 30.60 5.51
CA ASP A 65 -3.13 31.28 5.37
C ASP A 65 -4.08 30.54 4.38
N GLU A 66 -3.94 29.22 4.30
CA GLU A 66 -4.75 28.34 3.45
C GLU A 66 -5.86 27.64 4.25
N LYS A 67 -6.97 27.36 3.56
CA LYS A 67 -8.08 26.61 4.16
C LYS A 67 -7.76 25.12 4.23
N VAL A 68 -7.96 24.53 5.41
CA VAL A 68 -7.90 23.06 5.59
C VAL A 68 -8.97 22.40 4.72
N ARG A 69 -8.53 21.67 3.72
CA ARG A 69 -9.40 20.94 2.78
C ARG A 69 -8.63 19.80 2.12
N GLY A 70 -9.18 18.60 2.19
CA GLY A 70 -8.65 17.43 1.45
C GLY A 70 -9.03 17.46 -0.04
N LYS A 71 -8.17 16.88 -0.84
CA LYS A 71 -8.41 16.45 -2.22
C LYS A 71 -8.23 14.93 -2.22
N HIS A 72 -9.15 14.18 -2.84
CA HIS A 72 -9.09 12.73 -2.80
C HIS A 72 -7.75 12.22 -3.35
N CYS A 73 -7.04 11.45 -2.51
CA CYS A 73 -5.77 10.82 -2.86
C CYS A 73 -6.05 9.46 -3.50
N ASP A 74 -5.98 9.40 -4.83
CA ASP A 74 -6.16 8.15 -5.59
C ASP A 74 -5.01 7.17 -5.34
N GLY A 75 -3.80 7.67 -5.07
CA GLY A 75 -2.61 6.87 -4.80
C GLY A 75 -2.78 6.01 -3.56
N ILE A 76 -3.04 6.63 -2.41
CA ILE A 76 -3.24 5.89 -1.16
C ILE A 76 -4.52 5.05 -1.19
N ALA A 77 -5.58 5.52 -1.87
CA ALA A 77 -6.80 4.75 -2.05
C ALA A 77 -6.53 3.42 -2.79
N GLY A 78 -5.68 3.44 -3.82
CA GLY A 78 -5.24 2.24 -4.54
C GLY A 78 -4.44 1.29 -3.66
N ILE A 79 -3.49 1.80 -2.87
CA ILE A 79 -2.69 1.01 -1.92
C ILE A 79 -3.60 0.35 -0.86
N ILE A 80 -4.55 1.09 -0.31
CA ILE A 80 -5.54 0.56 0.65
C ILE A 80 -6.40 -0.54 0.01
N GLU A 81 -6.77 -0.40 -1.25
CA GLU A 81 -7.56 -1.41 -1.95
C GLU A 81 -6.75 -2.69 -2.20
N GLU A 82 -5.45 -2.58 -2.55
CA GLU A 82 -4.54 -3.74 -2.61
C GLU A 82 -4.43 -4.43 -1.24
N GLY A 83 -4.28 -3.67 -0.15
CA GLY A 83 -4.25 -4.23 1.20
C GLY A 83 -5.54 -4.94 1.60
N LYS A 84 -6.70 -4.45 1.15
CA LYS A 84 -7.98 -5.15 1.35
C LYS A 84 -8.04 -6.47 0.57
N ALA A 85 -7.59 -6.48 -0.67
CA ALA A 85 -7.55 -7.69 -1.48
C ALA A 85 -6.65 -8.76 -0.82
N VAL A 86 -5.50 -8.35 -0.27
CA VAL A 86 -4.62 -9.24 0.51
C VAL A 86 -5.34 -9.85 1.71
N MET A 87 -6.10 -9.06 2.48
CA MET A 87 -6.85 -9.56 3.65
C MET A 87 -8.01 -10.52 3.30
N GLU A 88 -8.40 -10.61 2.02
CA GLU A 88 -9.45 -11.53 1.52
C GLU A 88 -8.85 -12.86 1.03
N GLU A 89 -7.52 -12.97 0.91
CA GLU A 89 -6.86 -14.21 0.52
C GLU A 89 -6.85 -15.24 1.65
N ASP A 90 -6.90 -16.52 1.29
CA ASP A 90 -6.90 -17.65 2.23
C ASP A 90 -5.45 -18.07 2.54
N PHE A 91 -4.69 -17.16 3.17
CA PHE A 91 -3.34 -17.44 3.65
C PHE A 91 -3.35 -17.95 5.08
N ASP A 92 -2.34 -18.74 5.45
CA ASP A 92 -2.10 -19.04 6.87
C ASP A 92 -1.75 -17.75 7.65
N PRO A 93 -1.94 -17.73 8.98
CA PRO A 93 -1.77 -16.52 9.78
C PRO A 93 -0.39 -15.85 9.65
N ALA A 94 0.69 -16.64 9.58
CA ALA A 94 2.04 -16.09 9.48
C ALA A 94 2.32 -15.51 8.09
N THR A 95 1.82 -16.15 7.03
CA THR A 95 1.87 -15.62 5.67
C THR A 95 1.03 -14.34 5.55
N MET A 96 -0.15 -14.29 6.19
CA MET A 96 -0.96 -13.09 6.24
C MET A 96 -0.19 -11.93 6.88
N ASP A 97 0.46 -12.12 8.04
CA ASP A 97 1.26 -11.09 8.69
C ASP A 97 2.38 -10.56 7.79
N ALA A 98 3.11 -11.42 7.08
CA ALA A 98 4.12 -11.01 6.12
C ALA A 98 3.52 -10.16 4.97
N CYS A 99 2.35 -10.52 4.48
CA CYS A 99 1.63 -9.75 3.46
C CYS A 99 1.10 -8.41 3.97
N LEU A 100 0.65 -8.35 5.23
CA LEU A 100 0.22 -7.10 5.87
C LEU A 100 1.39 -6.13 6.06
N ILE A 101 2.58 -6.62 6.44
CA ILE A 101 3.81 -5.81 6.46
C ILE A 101 4.07 -5.21 5.08
N ALA A 102 4.06 -6.03 4.03
CA ALA A 102 4.28 -5.55 2.67
C ALA A 102 3.23 -4.50 2.23
N SER A 103 1.99 -4.60 2.72
CA SER A 103 0.94 -3.61 2.45
C SER A 103 1.20 -2.30 3.22
N GLY A 104 1.61 -2.37 4.49
CA GLY A 104 2.00 -1.22 5.28
C GLY A 104 3.17 -0.48 4.64
N GLN A 105 4.25 -1.17 4.32
CA GLN A 105 5.44 -0.56 3.70
C GLN A 105 5.14 0.17 2.38
N ARG A 106 4.17 -0.29 1.58
CA ARG A 106 3.74 0.46 0.38
C ARG A 106 3.15 1.82 0.74
N SER A 107 2.39 1.90 1.85
CA SER A 107 1.86 3.17 2.35
C SER A 107 2.97 4.09 2.80
N GLU A 108 3.89 3.60 3.65
CA GLU A 108 5.02 4.37 4.16
C GLU A 108 5.89 4.92 3.02
N HIS A 109 6.21 4.11 2.01
CA HIS A 109 7.00 4.54 0.86
C HIS A 109 6.28 5.59 0.01
N TYR A 110 4.95 5.49 -0.14
CA TYR A 110 4.14 6.53 -0.79
C TYR A 110 4.24 7.83 0.00
N GLU A 111 4.05 7.79 1.32
CA GLU A 111 4.08 8.95 2.20
C GLU A 111 5.47 9.56 2.31
N MET A 112 6.52 8.75 2.41
CA MET A 112 7.91 9.25 2.34
C MET A 112 8.19 10.03 1.05
N ALA A 113 7.68 9.58 -0.09
CA ALA A 113 7.84 10.29 -1.36
C ALA A 113 7.05 11.60 -1.38
N ALA A 114 5.81 11.59 -0.91
CA ALA A 114 4.96 12.77 -0.83
C ALA A 114 5.54 13.82 0.13
N TYR A 115 5.84 13.45 1.38
CA TYR A 115 6.40 14.36 2.37
C TYR A 115 7.80 14.85 2.01
N GLY A 116 8.65 13.99 1.43
CA GLY A 116 9.95 14.39 0.90
C GLY A 116 9.85 15.51 -0.14
N THR A 117 8.86 15.42 -1.03
CA THR A 117 8.54 16.45 -2.02
C THR A 117 8.03 17.72 -1.36
N LEU A 118 7.06 17.61 -0.46
CA LEU A 118 6.47 18.73 0.26
C LEU A 118 7.52 19.51 1.07
N VAL A 119 8.41 18.83 1.80
CA VAL A 119 9.53 19.43 2.53
C VAL A 119 10.45 20.20 1.59
N ALA A 120 10.84 19.59 0.45
CA ALA A 120 11.72 20.23 -0.52
C ALA A 120 11.08 21.50 -1.12
N TRP A 121 9.80 21.46 -1.45
CA TRP A 121 9.08 22.62 -1.98
C TRP A 121 8.88 23.71 -0.95
N ALA A 122 8.52 23.36 0.29
CA ALA A 122 8.39 24.33 1.39
C ALA A 122 9.71 25.07 1.62
N LYS A 123 10.84 24.35 1.68
CA LYS A 123 12.19 24.93 1.81
C LYS A 123 12.54 25.86 0.63
N ALA A 124 12.24 25.44 -0.59
CA ALA A 124 12.52 26.24 -1.79
C ALA A 124 11.72 27.55 -1.84
N MET A 125 10.51 27.55 -1.28
CA MET A 125 9.65 28.75 -1.20
C MET A 125 9.87 29.58 0.06
N GLY A 126 10.71 29.15 1.00
CA GLY A 126 11.00 29.87 2.24
C GLY A 126 9.93 29.69 3.34
N HIS A 127 9.06 28.70 3.22
CA HIS A 127 8.05 28.33 4.22
C HIS A 127 8.68 27.48 5.34
N SER A 128 9.53 28.06 6.19
CA SER A 128 10.34 27.33 7.17
C SER A 128 9.50 26.57 8.20
N GLU A 129 8.45 27.20 8.74
CA GLU A 129 7.55 26.54 9.72
C GLU A 129 6.84 25.32 9.10
N ALA A 130 6.31 25.45 7.89
CA ALA A 130 5.73 24.34 7.16
C ALA A 130 6.74 23.23 6.88
N ALA A 131 7.98 23.59 6.49
CA ALA A 131 9.05 22.63 6.24
C ALA A 131 9.43 21.83 7.49
N ASP A 132 9.48 22.46 8.66
CA ASP A 132 9.83 21.78 9.92
C ASP A 132 8.71 20.81 10.35
N LEU A 133 7.45 21.23 10.26
CA LEU A 133 6.30 20.35 10.55
C LEU A 133 6.26 19.14 9.61
N LEU A 134 6.40 19.37 8.30
CA LEU A 134 6.40 18.30 7.30
C LEU A 134 7.61 17.36 7.44
N GLN A 135 8.79 17.91 7.85
CA GLN A 135 9.98 17.09 8.11
C GLN A 135 9.76 16.16 9.29
N SER A 136 9.07 16.60 10.35
CA SER A 136 8.77 15.76 11.50
C SER A 136 7.84 14.60 11.14
N ILE A 137 6.89 14.81 10.24
CA ILE A 137 6.04 13.73 9.71
C ILE A 137 6.90 12.75 8.89
N LEU A 138 7.68 13.25 7.94
CA LEU A 138 8.58 12.41 7.12
C LEU A 138 9.51 11.53 7.95
N ASP A 139 9.99 12.03 9.09
CA ASP A 139 10.89 11.26 9.95
C ASP A 139 10.14 10.16 10.73
N GLU A 140 8.87 10.38 11.07
CA GLU A 140 7.98 9.35 11.66
C GLU A 140 7.61 8.28 10.64
N GLU A 141 7.30 8.63 9.36
CA GLU A 141 7.02 7.65 8.30
C GLU A 141 8.22 6.72 8.03
N LYS A 142 9.44 7.28 8.04
CA LYS A 142 10.66 6.47 7.93
C LYS A 142 10.84 5.51 9.11
N ALA A 143 10.52 5.97 10.32
CA ALA A 143 10.62 5.13 11.50
C ALA A 143 9.56 4.01 11.48
N ALA A 144 8.36 4.28 10.95
CA ALA A 144 7.32 3.27 10.76
C ALA A 144 7.73 2.20 9.73
N ASP A 145 8.31 2.60 8.59
CA ASP A 145 8.85 1.65 7.59
C ASP A 145 9.98 0.79 8.17
N GLU A 146 10.92 1.40 8.89
CA GLU A 146 12.00 0.67 9.57
C GLU A 146 11.46 -0.31 10.59
N LYS A 147 10.43 0.07 11.36
CA LYS A 147 9.76 -0.80 12.33
C LYS A 147 9.11 -2.02 11.66
N LEU A 148 8.46 -1.84 10.51
CA LEU A 148 7.89 -2.94 9.74
C LEU A 148 8.98 -3.87 9.19
N ASN A 149 10.12 -3.32 8.72
CA ASN A 149 11.28 -4.10 8.33
C ASN A 149 11.85 -4.95 9.49
N GLU A 150 12.01 -4.36 10.67
CA GLU A 150 12.48 -5.07 11.86
C GLU A 150 11.58 -6.25 12.21
N LEU A 151 10.26 -6.08 12.14
CA LEU A 151 9.30 -7.15 12.39
C LEU A 151 9.39 -8.26 11.33
N ALA A 152 9.51 -7.90 10.06
CA ALA A 152 9.65 -8.85 8.97
C ALA A 152 10.91 -9.72 9.12
N GLU A 153 12.06 -9.08 9.38
CA GLU A 153 13.37 -9.74 9.54
C GLU A 153 13.51 -10.42 10.91
N GLY A 154 12.82 -9.90 11.93
CA GLY A 154 12.83 -10.39 13.32
C GLY A 154 12.13 -11.72 13.54
N GLY A 155 11.46 -12.29 12.52
CA GLY A 155 10.88 -13.62 12.61
C GLY A 155 9.60 -13.86 11.80
N ILE A 156 8.84 -12.84 11.44
CA ILE A 156 7.56 -13.03 10.75
C ILE A 156 7.76 -13.73 9.39
N ASN A 157 8.75 -13.31 8.59
CA ASN A 157 9.04 -13.96 7.31
C ASN A 157 9.48 -15.43 7.48
N GLN A 158 10.23 -15.75 8.52
CA GLN A 158 10.67 -17.11 8.82
C GLN A 158 9.52 -18.00 9.27
N GLN A 159 8.59 -17.45 10.05
CA GLN A 159 7.37 -18.16 10.48
C GLN A 159 6.46 -18.47 9.27
N ALA A 160 6.29 -17.50 8.34
CA ALA A 160 5.54 -17.71 7.11
C ALA A 160 6.12 -18.85 6.25
N VAL A 161 7.45 -18.93 6.12
CA VAL A 161 8.10 -20.03 5.41
C VAL A 161 7.91 -21.37 6.12
N ALA A 162 7.97 -21.42 7.46
CA ALA A 162 7.80 -22.64 8.23
C ALA A 162 6.35 -23.15 8.18
N GLY A 163 5.35 -22.27 8.28
CA GLY A 163 3.94 -22.62 8.17
C GLY A 163 3.57 -23.27 6.83
N ALA A 164 4.13 -22.76 5.73
CA ALA A 164 3.93 -23.34 4.40
C ALA A 164 4.52 -24.76 4.23
N ILE A 165 5.54 -25.12 5.01
CA ILE A 165 6.18 -26.45 4.95
C ILE A 165 5.35 -27.49 5.72
N ASP A 166 4.72 -27.11 6.82
CA ASP A 166 3.91 -28.02 7.63
C ASP A 166 2.59 -28.42 6.93
N ASP A 167 2.00 -27.53 6.14
CA ASP A 167 0.77 -27.81 5.37
C ASP A 167 1.03 -28.80 4.22
N ASP A 168 2.18 -28.72 3.55
CA ASP A 168 2.60 -29.68 2.51
C ASP A 168 2.92 -31.09 3.09
N SER A 169 3.16 -31.23 4.40
CA SER A 169 3.51 -32.52 5.01
C SER A 169 2.31 -33.40 5.35
N ASP A 170 1.10 -32.81 5.44
CA ASP A 170 -0.15 -33.53 5.75
C ASP A 170 -0.86 -34.11 4.50
N GLU A 171 -0.43 -33.74 3.29
CA GLU A 171 -0.92 -34.35 2.06
C GLU A 171 -0.20 -35.69 1.76
N ALA A 172 -0.65 -36.79 2.38
CA ALA A 172 -0.22 -38.13 2.05
C ALA A 172 -0.45 -38.39 0.55
N PRO A 173 0.50 -39.01 -0.19
CA PRO A 173 0.40 -39.13 -1.64
C PRO A 173 -0.79 -40.03 -2.03
N ALA A 174 -1.89 -39.43 -2.42
CA ALA A 174 -3.00 -40.11 -3.05
C ALA A 174 -2.52 -40.76 -4.34
N ALA A 175 -2.53 -42.09 -4.35
CA ALA A 175 -2.07 -42.96 -5.44
C ALA A 175 -2.64 -42.48 -6.80
N ARG A 176 -1.79 -41.94 -7.65
CA ARG A 176 -2.09 -41.64 -9.06
C ARG A 176 -2.47 -42.94 -9.78
N LYS A 177 -3.75 -43.26 -9.88
CA LYS A 177 -4.26 -44.23 -10.85
C LYS A 177 -3.99 -43.72 -12.24
N ARG A 178 -3.00 -44.30 -12.91
CA ARG A 178 -2.76 -44.12 -14.35
C ARG A 178 -3.99 -44.62 -15.12
N SER A 179 -4.83 -43.71 -15.61
CA SER A 179 -5.80 -44.02 -16.65
C SER A 179 -5.12 -43.93 -18.00
N SER A 180 -4.86 -45.10 -18.60
CA SER A 180 -4.48 -45.20 -20.00
C SER A 180 -5.71 -44.88 -20.89
N GLY A 181 -5.78 -43.68 -21.38
CA GLY A 181 -6.83 -43.24 -22.31
C GLY A 181 -6.27 -43.04 -23.72
N LYS A 182 -6.72 -43.88 -24.61
CA LYS A 182 -6.40 -43.99 -26.04
C LYS A 182 -6.47 -42.66 -26.78
N THR A 183 -5.42 -42.41 -27.55
CA THR A 183 -5.38 -41.43 -28.64
C THR A 183 -6.46 -41.71 -29.69
N SER A 184 -7.29 -40.69 -29.98
CA SER A 184 -8.06 -40.64 -31.21
C SER A 184 -7.81 -39.29 -31.89
N ALA A 185 -7.00 -39.36 -32.94
CA ALA A 185 -6.78 -38.26 -33.84
C ALA A 185 -8.06 -37.99 -34.65
N LYS A 186 -8.56 -36.76 -34.64
CA LYS A 186 -9.54 -36.30 -35.63
C LYS A 186 -9.05 -35.05 -36.32
N ARG A 187 -8.78 -35.27 -37.60
CA ARG A 187 -8.37 -34.36 -38.69
C ARG A 187 -9.24 -33.12 -38.78
N ALA A 188 -8.58 -31.98 -38.95
CA ALA A 188 -9.21 -30.77 -39.47
C ALA A 188 -9.59 -30.87 -40.96
N PRO A 189 -10.53 -30.10 -41.42
CA PRO A 189 -10.52 -29.64 -42.79
C PRO A 189 -10.21 -28.16 -42.91
N ALA A 190 -9.38 -27.88 -43.91
CA ALA A 190 -8.91 -26.56 -44.30
C ALA A 190 -9.92 -25.89 -45.26
N SER A 191 -9.65 -24.61 -45.43
CA SER A 191 -10.01 -23.74 -46.55
C SER A 191 -11.42 -23.12 -46.53
N ARG A 192 -11.54 -21.85 -46.72
CA ARG A 192 -11.39 -21.19 -48.03
C ARG A 192 -11.39 -19.65 -47.89
N ALA A 193 -10.46 -19.06 -48.56
CA ALA A 193 -10.35 -17.62 -48.79
C ALA A 193 -11.39 -17.09 -49.83
N ALA A 194 -11.43 -15.78 -49.87
CA ALA A 194 -11.86 -14.88 -50.93
C ALA A 194 -13.23 -14.21 -50.66
N LYS A 195 -13.42 -12.94 -50.85
CA LYS A 195 -13.04 -11.94 -51.81
C LYS A 195 -13.60 -10.57 -51.40
N ARG A 196 -12.76 -9.51 -51.45
CA ARG A 196 -13.02 -8.27 -52.18
C ARG A 196 -14.44 -7.74 -52.30
N GLY A 197 -14.63 -6.52 -51.83
CA GLY A 197 -15.73 -5.62 -52.21
C GLY A 197 -15.39 -4.18 -51.89
N LYS A 198 -14.97 -3.44 -52.91
CA LYS A 198 -14.66 -2.00 -52.99
C LYS A 198 -15.96 -1.23 -53.17
N ARG A 199 -15.94 0.06 -52.80
CA ARG A 199 -16.85 1.19 -53.18
C ARG A 199 -17.82 1.58 -52.02
N ARG A 200 -17.96 2.84 -51.66
CA ARG A 200 -17.65 4.20 -52.16
C ARG A 200 -17.40 5.13 -51.02
#